data_868fcfee88e5cfbced210d4cce18f105
#
_entry.id   868fcfee88e5cfbced210d4cce18f105
#
_cell.length_a   1.000
_cell.length_b   1.000
_cell.length_c   1.000
_cell.angle_alpha   90.00
_cell.angle_beta   90.00
_cell.angle_gamma   90.00
#
_symmetry.space_group_name_H-M   'P 1'
#
loop_
_entity.id
_entity.type
_entity.pdbx_description
1 polymer ?
#
loop_
_entity_poly.entity_id
_entity_poly.type
_entity_poly.pdbx_seq_one_letter_code
_entity_poly.pdbx_strand_id
1 'polypeptide(L)'
;MKFELKLLDWWWNKQVLKSDQKRAAKLTKTTGVSAIKDLDYFGDGSKWHLMDVYRPEGTENQKLPVIIDIHGGGWMYGDKDLNAPYCEALAKRGFVVVSFSYSLFPSVTLPVPVQEIFRAINFVYDNAERFNIDLNNAFITGDSAGGHYAGLVLSIIADEELEKLYEVEKCRMTFKGVAFTCAAFYPNSIANFPVHLAKTYVGLFYGGAKKYETHKYYKSVDIINNKVEKFPPMFVNSCFNDMLKGDTNRFIECLDRKKIPYTLDFPTSDECENKMGHVYAVLYPEDWEESKKTIDKTCEFFKEQMNK
;
A
#
# COMPACT_ATOMS: atom_id res chain seq x y z
N MET A 1 23.80 2.07 -15.34
CA MET A 1 22.74 1.12 -14.96
C MET A 1 22.99 -0.21 -15.71
N LYS A 2 23.02 -1.36 -15.01
CA LYS A 2 23.25 -2.69 -15.64
C LYS A 2 22.14 -2.97 -16.65
N PHE A 3 22.44 -3.75 -17.71
CA PHE A 3 21.45 -4.08 -18.76
C PHE A 3 20.16 -4.67 -18.20
N GLU A 4 20.28 -5.55 -17.22
CA GLU A 4 19.13 -6.18 -16.51
C GLU A 4 18.19 -5.15 -15.86
N LEU A 5 18.75 -4.12 -15.23
CA LEU A 5 17.96 -3.06 -14.62
C LEU A 5 17.24 -2.20 -15.66
N LYS A 6 17.89 -1.94 -16.81
CA LYS A 6 17.23 -1.23 -17.92
C LYS A 6 16.07 -2.04 -18.49
N LEU A 7 16.19 -3.37 -18.53
CA LEU A 7 15.12 -4.25 -19.02
C LEU A 7 13.94 -4.27 -18.05
N LEU A 8 14.18 -4.34 -16.74
CA LEU A 8 13.15 -4.26 -15.71
C LEU A 8 12.43 -2.90 -15.75
N ASP A 9 13.20 -1.81 -15.76
CA ASP A 9 12.66 -0.45 -15.85
C ASP A 9 11.82 -0.26 -17.13
N TRP A 10 12.32 -0.73 -18.28
CA TRP A 10 11.58 -0.70 -19.54
C TRP A 10 10.26 -1.49 -19.44
N TRP A 11 10.28 -2.69 -18.84
CA TRP A 11 9.09 -3.53 -18.72
C TRP A 11 8.03 -2.82 -17.86
N TRP A 12 8.41 -2.33 -16.67
CA TRP A 12 7.51 -1.61 -15.79
C TRP A 12 6.99 -0.31 -16.42
N ASN A 13 7.87 0.56 -16.88
CA ASN A 13 7.53 1.91 -17.31
C ASN A 13 7.06 2.01 -18.78
N LYS A 14 7.09 0.92 -19.55
CA LYS A 14 6.57 0.89 -20.94
C LYS A 14 5.42 -0.09 -21.12
N GLN A 15 5.55 -1.33 -20.63
CA GLN A 15 4.52 -2.35 -20.86
C GLN A 15 3.41 -2.26 -19.82
N VAL A 16 3.78 -2.22 -18.52
CA VAL A 16 2.80 -2.15 -17.43
C VAL A 16 2.06 -0.81 -17.46
N LEU A 17 2.79 0.31 -17.53
CA LEU A 17 2.20 1.65 -17.63
C LEU A 17 1.19 1.77 -18.76
N LYS A 18 1.55 1.30 -19.98
CA LYS A 18 0.65 1.35 -21.13
C LYS A 18 -0.60 0.50 -20.93
N SER A 19 -0.46 -0.64 -20.27
CA SER A 19 -1.60 -1.50 -19.92
C SER A 19 -2.53 -0.81 -18.93
N ASP A 20 -1.97 -0.21 -17.89
CA ASP A 20 -2.75 0.49 -16.86
C ASP A 20 -3.44 1.74 -17.39
N GLN A 21 -2.76 2.52 -18.22
CA GLN A 21 -3.39 3.68 -18.88
C GLN A 21 -4.59 3.27 -19.75
N LYS A 22 -4.46 2.16 -20.51
CA LYS A 22 -5.56 1.63 -21.31
C LYS A 22 -6.72 1.12 -20.47
N ARG A 23 -6.44 0.52 -19.31
CA ARG A 23 -7.45 0.06 -18.36
C ARG A 23 -8.13 1.27 -17.73
N ALA A 24 -7.36 2.19 -17.15
CA ALA A 24 -7.87 3.39 -16.47
C ALA A 24 -8.79 4.24 -17.36
N ALA A 25 -8.46 4.35 -18.66
CA ALA A 25 -9.30 5.07 -19.62
C ALA A 25 -10.69 4.44 -19.85
N LYS A 26 -10.91 3.20 -19.40
CA LYS A 26 -12.19 2.48 -19.55
C LYS A 26 -12.97 2.36 -18.24
N LEU A 27 -12.37 2.75 -17.11
CA LEU A 27 -13.03 2.67 -15.82
C LEU A 27 -14.20 3.64 -15.73
N THR A 28 -15.23 3.20 -15.04
CA THR A 28 -16.34 4.05 -14.63
C THR A 28 -15.84 5.14 -13.70
N LYS A 29 -16.11 6.39 -14.02
CA LYS A 29 -15.71 7.52 -13.17
C LYS A 29 -16.53 7.53 -11.89
N THR A 30 -15.85 7.60 -10.76
CA THR A 30 -16.50 7.79 -9.47
C THR A 30 -17.11 9.20 -9.40
N THR A 31 -18.34 9.30 -8.92
CA THR A 31 -19.05 10.56 -8.69
C THR A 31 -19.33 10.76 -7.20
N GLY A 32 -19.55 12.02 -6.78
CA GLY A 32 -19.83 12.35 -5.37
C GLY A 32 -18.56 12.38 -4.50
N VAL A 33 -17.39 12.58 -5.11
CA VAL A 33 -16.10 12.71 -4.44
C VAL A 33 -15.41 13.98 -4.92
N SER A 34 -14.95 14.81 -3.99
CA SER A 34 -14.07 15.95 -4.24
C SER A 34 -12.61 15.58 -3.89
N ALA A 35 -11.67 16.26 -4.54
CA ALA A 35 -10.25 16.02 -4.32
C ALA A 35 -9.45 17.33 -4.31
N ILE A 36 -8.48 17.40 -3.38
CA ILE A 36 -7.38 18.35 -3.42
C ILE A 36 -6.20 17.61 -4.03
N LYS A 37 -5.68 18.10 -5.15
CA LYS A 37 -4.67 17.44 -5.95
C LYS A 37 -3.30 18.10 -5.80
N ASP A 38 -2.26 17.28 -6.02
CA ASP A 38 -0.87 17.73 -6.19
C ASP A 38 -0.32 18.60 -5.04
N LEU A 39 -0.67 18.23 -3.82
CA LEU A 39 -0.09 18.87 -2.63
C LEU A 39 1.36 18.39 -2.45
N ASP A 40 2.31 19.31 -2.49
CA ASP A 40 3.71 19.03 -2.21
C ASP A 40 3.92 18.88 -0.70
N TYR A 41 4.06 17.62 -0.23
CA TYR A 41 4.21 17.31 1.21
C TYR A 41 5.67 17.44 1.70
N PHE A 42 6.60 17.65 0.77
CA PHE A 42 8.02 17.81 1.07
C PHE A 42 8.48 19.28 0.93
N GLY A 43 7.84 20.04 0.02
CA GLY A 43 8.14 21.42 -0.28
C GLY A 43 9.32 21.59 -1.22
N ASP A 44 9.65 20.58 -2.04
CA ASP A 44 10.81 20.59 -2.93
C ASP A 44 10.46 20.58 -4.41
N GLY A 45 9.17 20.54 -4.77
CA GLY A 45 8.67 20.53 -6.13
C GLY A 45 8.88 19.20 -6.88
N SER A 46 9.30 18.15 -6.19
CA SER A 46 9.48 16.82 -6.79
C SER A 46 8.12 16.16 -7.08
N LYS A 47 7.95 15.60 -8.29
CA LYS A 47 6.78 14.80 -8.62
C LYS A 47 6.58 13.58 -7.70
N TRP A 48 7.65 13.11 -7.07
CA TRP A 48 7.63 11.98 -6.13
C TRP A 48 7.16 12.38 -4.74
N HIS A 49 6.98 13.67 -4.48
CA HIS A 49 6.56 14.19 -3.20
C HIS A 49 5.19 14.89 -3.28
N LEU A 50 4.37 14.50 -4.25
CA LEU A 50 3.00 14.97 -4.40
C LEU A 50 2.00 14.03 -3.75
N MET A 51 0.94 14.61 -3.19
CA MET A 51 -0.13 13.90 -2.51
C MET A 51 -1.49 14.43 -2.96
N ASP A 52 -2.50 13.55 -2.94
CA ASP A 52 -3.89 13.89 -3.17
C ASP A 52 -4.73 13.56 -1.95
N VAL A 53 -5.73 14.37 -1.67
CA VAL A 53 -6.71 14.17 -0.59
C VAL A 53 -8.10 14.10 -1.19
N TYR A 54 -8.75 12.96 -1.04
CA TYR A 54 -10.10 12.68 -1.54
C TYR A 54 -11.10 12.67 -0.40
N ARG A 55 -12.34 13.12 -0.64
CA ARG A 55 -13.41 13.06 0.36
C ARG A 55 -14.80 13.04 -0.29
N PRO A 56 -15.86 12.61 0.38
CA PRO A 56 -17.22 12.74 -0.12
C PRO A 56 -17.56 14.22 -0.36
N GLU A 57 -18.19 14.53 -1.48
CA GLU A 57 -18.69 15.89 -1.77
C GLU A 57 -19.67 16.37 -0.68
N GLY A 58 -19.62 17.65 -0.36
CA GLY A 58 -20.50 18.27 0.64
C GLY A 58 -20.13 17.97 2.09
N THR A 59 -18.97 17.33 2.33
CA THR A 59 -18.48 17.04 3.69
C THR A 59 -17.27 17.88 4.10
N GLU A 60 -16.98 18.96 3.38
CA GLU A 60 -15.78 19.78 3.55
C GLU A 60 -15.61 20.32 4.98
N ASN A 61 -16.74 20.57 5.67
CA ASN A 61 -16.78 21.06 7.05
C ASN A 61 -17.00 19.96 8.11
N GLN A 62 -16.92 18.69 7.72
CA GLN A 62 -17.11 17.57 8.63
C GLN A 62 -15.78 16.89 8.92
N LYS A 63 -15.45 16.61 10.18
CA LYS A 63 -14.33 15.75 10.54
C LYS A 63 -14.69 14.30 10.21
N LEU A 64 -13.94 13.71 9.29
CA LEU A 64 -14.13 12.32 8.86
C LEU A 64 -12.90 11.47 9.22
N PRO A 65 -13.08 10.14 9.40
CA PRO A 65 -11.97 9.21 9.56
C PRO A 65 -11.07 9.24 8.33
N VAL A 66 -9.78 8.96 8.51
CA VAL A 66 -8.80 8.99 7.42
C VAL A 66 -8.27 7.60 7.09
N ILE A 67 -8.09 7.34 5.80
CA ILE A 67 -7.34 6.20 5.28
C ILE A 67 -6.09 6.74 4.56
N ILE A 68 -4.93 6.27 4.98
CA ILE A 68 -3.66 6.48 4.28
C ILE A 68 -3.50 5.33 3.29
N ASP A 69 -3.51 5.63 1.99
CA ASP A 69 -3.29 4.64 0.93
C ASP A 69 -1.85 4.70 0.41
N ILE A 70 -1.18 3.56 0.38
CA ILE A 70 0.17 3.40 -0.17
C ILE A 70 0.05 2.55 -1.43
N HIS A 71 0.30 3.17 -2.58
CA HIS A 71 0.13 2.51 -3.87
C HIS A 71 1.13 1.36 -4.11
N GLY A 72 0.71 0.36 -4.89
CA GLY A 72 1.54 -0.73 -5.35
C GLY A 72 2.52 -0.35 -6.46
N GLY A 73 2.79 -1.31 -7.37
CA GLY A 73 3.65 -1.09 -8.54
C GLY A 73 5.05 -1.72 -8.43
N GLY A 74 5.18 -2.79 -7.63
CA GLY A 74 6.43 -3.57 -7.55
C GLY A 74 7.64 -2.75 -7.14
N TRP A 75 7.48 -1.69 -6.36
CA TRP A 75 8.51 -0.75 -5.89
C TRP A 75 9.24 0.03 -7.00
N MET A 76 8.90 -0.21 -8.28
CA MET A 76 9.58 0.37 -9.46
C MET A 76 8.67 1.21 -10.34
N TYR A 77 7.38 1.22 -10.10
CA TYR A 77 6.37 1.79 -10.96
C TYR A 77 5.23 2.41 -10.14
N GLY A 78 4.52 3.35 -10.73
CA GLY A 78 3.35 3.99 -10.13
C GLY A 78 3.67 5.33 -9.47
N ASP A 79 2.63 6.00 -9.10
CA ASP A 79 2.57 7.23 -8.33
C ASP A 79 1.17 7.33 -7.68
N LYS A 80 0.86 8.44 -7.01
CA LYS A 80 -0.44 8.67 -6.35
C LYS A 80 -1.67 8.47 -7.27
N ASP A 81 -1.50 8.64 -8.59
CA ASP A 81 -2.61 8.53 -9.54
C ASP A 81 -2.94 7.06 -9.88
N LEU A 82 -2.02 6.12 -9.61
CA LEU A 82 -2.22 4.70 -9.89
C LEU A 82 -3.45 4.15 -9.16
N ASN A 83 -3.61 4.54 -7.89
CA ASN A 83 -4.71 4.11 -7.02
C ASN A 83 -5.86 5.13 -6.96
N ALA A 84 -5.83 6.23 -7.74
CA ALA A 84 -6.84 7.29 -7.65
C ALA A 84 -8.29 6.76 -7.71
N PRO A 85 -8.69 5.87 -8.65
CA PRO A 85 -10.05 5.33 -8.69
C PRO A 85 -10.43 4.53 -7.44
N TYR A 86 -9.47 3.80 -6.86
CA TYR A 86 -9.66 3.05 -5.61
C TYR A 86 -9.82 4.00 -4.42
N CYS A 87 -8.99 5.05 -4.34
CA CYS A 87 -9.10 6.08 -3.30
C CYS A 87 -10.44 6.82 -3.37
N GLU A 88 -10.92 7.14 -4.57
CA GLU A 88 -12.26 7.70 -4.79
C GLU A 88 -13.36 6.75 -4.30
N ALA A 89 -13.25 5.45 -4.59
CA ALA A 89 -14.21 4.46 -4.13
C ALA A 89 -14.25 4.31 -2.62
N LEU A 90 -13.09 4.37 -1.93
CA LEU A 90 -13.01 4.40 -0.47
C LEU A 90 -13.61 5.69 0.08
N ALA A 91 -13.28 6.85 -0.52
CA ALA A 91 -13.78 8.15 -0.10
C ALA A 91 -15.31 8.22 -0.17
N LYS A 92 -15.92 7.73 -1.26
CA LYS A 92 -17.37 7.64 -1.43
C LYS A 92 -18.07 6.90 -0.26
N ARG A 93 -17.35 6.03 0.45
CA ARG A 93 -17.84 5.27 1.60
C ARG A 93 -17.71 5.97 2.96
N GLY A 94 -17.33 7.27 2.94
CA GLY A 94 -17.38 8.14 4.11
C GLY A 94 -16.03 8.39 4.78
N PHE A 95 -14.93 8.26 4.06
CA PHE A 95 -13.57 8.52 4.56
C PHE A 95 -12.93 9.72 3.85
N VAL A 96 -12.02 10.39 4.54
CA VAL A 96 -10.96 11.12 3.88
C VAL A 96 -9.91 10.09 3.46
N VAL A 97 -9.49 10.09 2.20
CA VAL A 97 -8.47 9.16 1.71
C VAL A 97 -7.29 9.96 1.19
N VAL A 98 -6.10 9.62 1.64
CA VAL A 98 -4.87 10.28 1.22
C VAL A 98 -4.00 9.29 0.48
N SER A 99 -3.70 9.60 -0.78
CA SER A 99 -2.74 8.88 -1.61
C SER A 99 -1.56 9.79 -1.95
N PHE A 100 -0.34 9.25 -1.96
CA PHE A 100 0.86 10.03 -2.21
C PHE A 100 1.88 9.23 -3.01
N SER A 101 2.69 9.95 -3.77
CA SER A 101 3.85 9.42 -4.46
C SER A 101 5.03 9.30 -3.51
N TYR A 102 5.92 8.36 -3.78
CA TYR A 102 7.21 8.18 -3.12
C TYR A 102 8.24 7.73 -4.15
N SER A 103 9.52 7.95 -3.87
CA SER A 103 10.63 7.61 -4.78
C SER A 103 10.74 6.10 -5.00
N LEU A 104 11.01 5.70 -6.24
CA LEU A 104 10.98 4.32 -6.69
C LEU A 104 12.38 3.76 -6.97
N PHE A 105 12.54 2.45 -6.80
CA PHE A 105 13.71 1.74 -7.27
C PHE A 105 13.74 1.75 -8.82
N PRO A 106 14.91 1.74 -9.43
CA PRO A 106 16.25 1.76 -8.87
C PRO A 106 16.83 3.17 -8.65
N SER A 107 16.02 4.24 -8.76
CA SER A 107 16.52 5.63 -8.61
C SER A 107 16.99 5.90 -7.18
N VAL A 108 16.36 5.26 -6.22
CA VAL A 108 16.72 5.25 -4.81
C VAL A 108 16.84 3.82 -4.28
N THR A 109 17.17 3.65 -3.01
CA THR A 109 17.20 2.37 -2.31
C THR A 109 16.69 2.56 -0.88
N LEU A 110 16.46 1.46 -0.13
CA LEU A 110 16.17 1.61 1.29
C LEU A 110 17.28 2.42 2.00
N PRO A 111 16.93 3.35 2.93
CA PRO A 111 15.58 3.51 3.50
C PRO A 111 14.72 4.61 2.85
N VAL A 112 15.19 5.24 1.77
CA VAL A 112 14.60 6.48 1.21
C VAL A 112 13.08 6.43 1.04
N PRO A 113 12.45 5.45 0.34
CA PRO A 113 11.00 5.44 0.18
C PRO A 113 10.25 5.37 1.51
N VAL A 114 10.84 4.66 2.49
CA VAL A 114 10.23 4.52 3.82
C VAL A 114 10.26 5.85 4.57
N GLN A 115 11.36 6.59 4.50
CA GLN A 115 11.48 7.93 5.10
C GLN A 115 10.49 8.92 4.50
N GLU A 116 10.30 8.88 3.18
CA GLU A 116 9.33 9.70 2.46
C GLU A 116 7.89 9.36 2.86
N ILE A 117 7.56 8.07 3.03
CA ILE A 117 6.24 7.61 3.50
C ILE A 117 5.96 8.14 4.92
N PHE A 118 6.92 8.04 5.84
CA PHE A 118 6.77 8.59 7.19
C PHE A 118 6.55 10.10 7.18
N ARG A 119 7.27 10.82 6.30
CA ARG A 119 7.08 12.25 6.14
C ARG A 119 5.70 12.60 5.58
N ALA A 120 5.20 11.84 4.60
CA ALA A 120 3.85 12.01 4.07
C ALA A 120 2.79 11.80 5.16
N ILE A 121 2.90 10.74 5.97
CA ILE A 121 2.00 10.47 7.09
C ILE A 121 2.03 11.60 8.12
N ASN A 122 3.23 12.09 8.48
CA ASN A 122 3.38 13.19 9.42
C ASN A 122 2.84 14.51 8.85
N PHE A 123 2.99 14.76 7.54
CA PHE A 123 2.39 15.92 6.89
C PHE A 123 0.85 15.88 6.98
N VAL A 124 0.22 14.73 6.80
CA VAL A 124 -1.24 14.56 6.98
C VAL A 124 -1.64 14.86 8.42
N TYR A 125 -0.88 14.37 9.39
CA TYR A 125 -1.12 14.64 10.80
C TYR A 125 -1.07 16.14 11.10
N ASP A 126 -0.06 16.86 10.62
CA ASP A 126 0.10 18.30 10.85
C ASP A 126 -0.98 19.15 10.17
N ASN A 127 -1.56 18.64 9.09
CA ASN A 127 -2.60 19.31 8.32
C ASN A 127 -4.01 18.76 8.59
N ALA A 128 -4.21 17.99 9.67
CA ALA A 128 -5.48 17.33 9.96
C ALA A 128 -6.66 18.33 10.07
N GLU A 129 -6.46 19.48 10.70
CA GLU A 129 -7.49 20.53 10.78
C GLU A 129 -7.79 21.13 9.40
N ARG A 130 -6.78 21.36 8.56
CA ARG A 130 -6.94 21.85 7.18
C ARG A 130 -7.77 20.91 6.33
N PHE A 131 -7.61 19.61 6.54
CA PHE A 131 -8.31 18.58 5.78
C PHE A 131 -9.56 18.06 6.48
N ASN A 132 -9.93 18.62 7.64
CA ASN A 132 -11.03 18.13 8.48
C ASN A 132 -10.98 16.62 8.70
N ILE A 133 -9.83 16.14 9.20
CA ILE A 133 -9.54 14.75 9.53
C ILE A 133 -9.79 14.50 11.03
N ASP A 134 -10.46 13.38 11.33
CA ASP A 134 -10.52 12.83 12.68
C ASP A 134 -9.32 11.90 12.91
N LEU A 135 -8.27 12.43 13.55
CA LEU A 135 -7.05 11.69 13.88
C LEU A 135 -7.26 10.52 14.87
N ASN A 136 -8.39 10.50 15.61
CA ASN A 136 -8.71 9.37 16.48
C ASN A 136 -9.15 8.13 15.67
N ASN A 137 -9.47 8.31 14.41
CA ASN A 137 -9.95 7.27 13.50
C ASN A 137 -9.10 7.25 12.23
N ALA A 138 -7.81 6.96 12.37
CA ALA A 138 -6.87 6.82 11.26
C ALA A 138 -6.62 5.34 10.94
N PHE A 139 -6.58 5.04 9.64
CA PHE A 139 -6.37 3.71 9.06
C PHE A 139 -5.29 3.77 8.01
N ILE A 140 -4.68 2.62 7.71
CA ILE A 140 -3.68 2.49 6.66
C ILE A 140 -4.06 1.34 5.73
N THR A 141 -3.87 1.52 4.43
CA THR A 141 -4.05 0.47 3.43
C THR A 141 -2.93 0.51 2.41
N GLY A 142 -2.76 -0.58 1.71
CA GLY A 142 -1.85 -0.66 0.57
C GLY A 142 -2.02 -1.97 -0.17
N ASP A 143 -1.75 -1.91 -1.46
CA ASP A 143 -1.83 -3.05 -2.36
C ASP A 143 -0.44 -3.52 -2.79
N SER A 144 -0.24 -4.83 -2.96
CA SER A 144 1.01 -5.39 -3.50
C SER A 144 2.26 -4.84 -2.78
N ALA A 145 3.14 -4.13 -3.47
CA ALA A 145 4.30 -3.43 -2.92
C ALA A 145 3.92 -2.33 -1.92
N GLY A 146 2.77 -1.66 -2.11
CA GLY A 146 2.23 -0.69 -1.15
C GLY A 146 1.77 -1.37 0.14
N GLY A 147 1.18 -2.56 0.04
CA GLY A 147 0.85 -3.40 1.19
C GLY A 147 2.10 -3.81 1.98
N HIS A 148 3.22 -4.11 1.28
CA HIS A 148 4.51 -4.30 1.94
C HIS A 148 4.94 -3.05 2.71
N TYR A 149 4.88 -1.87 2.10
CA TYR A 149 5.24 -0.63 2.78
C TYR A 149 4.31 -0.31 3.96
N ALA A 150 3.00 -0.58 3.85
CA ALA A 150 2.08 -0.44 4.98
C ALA A 150 2.49 -1.34 6.16
N GLY A 151 2.83 -2.61 5.88
CA GLY A 151 3.34 -3.53 6.88
C GLY A 151 4.69 -3.10 7.46
N LEU A 152 5.58 -2.53 6.65
CA LEU A 152 6.89 -2.05 7.10
C LEU A 152 6.75 -0.79 7.98
N VAL A 153 5.85 0.14 7.62
CA VAL A 153 5.49 1.30 8.46
C VAL A 153 5.02 0.84 9.85
N LEU A 154 4.08 -0.10 9.89
CA LEU A 154 3.59 -0.64 11.17
C LEU A 154 4.68 -1.38 11.95
N SER A 155 5.58 -2.10 11.26
CA SER A 155 6.72 -2.77 11.88
C SER A 155 7.66 -1.77 12.56
N ILE A 156 7.93 -0.65 11.91
CA ILE A 156 8.80 0.41 12.41
C ILE A 156 8.14 1.13 13.61
N ILE A 157 6.85 1.45 13.50
CA ILE A 157 6.08 2.03 14.63
C ILE A 157 6.09 1.10 15.86
N ALA A 158 6.06 -0.20 15.63
CA ALA A 158 6.04 -1.22 16.70
C ALA A 158 7.41 -1.48 17.35
N ASP A 159 8.51 -0.98 16.77
CA ASP A 159 9.87 -1.31 17.18
C ASP A 159 10.85 -0.13 17.05
N GLU A 160 11.24 0.45 18.18
CA GLU A 160 12.21 1.57 18.23
C GLU A 160 13.57 1.25 17.58
N GLU A 161 14.00 -0.01 17.57
CA GLU A 161 15.23 -0.42 16.91
C GLU A 161 15.08 -0.33 15.38
N LEU A 162 13.89 -0.61 14.83
CA LEU A 162 13.61 -0.39 13.42
C LEU A 162 13.46 1.11 13.10
N GLU A 163 12.86 1.91 13.99
CA GLU A 163 12.79 3.36 13.83
C GLU A 163 14.20 3.97 13.66
N LYS A 164 15.13 3.58 14.53
CA LYS A 164 16.54 3.98 14.44
C LYS A 164 17.23 3.43 13.19
N LEU A 165 16.99 2.15 12.85
CA LEU A 165 17.59 1.48 11.70
C LEU A 165 17.24 2.14 10.37
N TYR A 166 15.95 2.52 10.21
CA TYR A 166 15.43 3.19 9.00
C TYR A 166 15.61 4.70 9.04
N GLU A 167 16.07 5.25 10.17
CA GLU A 167 16.33 6.69 10.34
C GLU A 167 15.11 7.54 9.97
N VAL A 168 13.92 7.10 10.38
CA VAL A 168 12.66 7.78 10.11
C VAL A 168 12.32 8.80 11.21
N GLU A 169 11.56 9.83 10.84
CA GLU A 169 10.89 10.67 11.84
C GLU A 169 9.84 9.84 12.58
N LYS A 170 9.72 10.06 13.90
CA LYS A 170 8.70 9.37 14.69
C LYS A 170 7.32 9.60 14.11
N CYS A 171 6.57 8.53 13.88
CA CYS A 171 5.18 8.61 13.44
C CYS A 171 4.32 9.24 14.52
N ARG A 172 3.57 10.29 14.18
CA ARG A 172 2.64 10.97 15.11
C ARG A 172 1.21 10.45 14.99
N MET A 173 0.91 9.72 13.90
CA MET A 173 -0.40 9.13 13.69
C MET A 173 -0.47 7.75 14.36
N THR A 174 -1.60 7.47 15.02
CA THR A 174 -1.91 6.14 15.56
C THR A 174 -2.97 5.50 14.68
N PHE A 175 -2.67 4.31 14.15
CA PHE A 175 -3.59 3.59 13.29
C PHE A 175 -4.47 2.64 14.10
N LYS A 176 -5.80 2.70 13.89
CA LYS A 176 -6.79 1.80 14.47
C LYS A 176 -7.03 0.52 13.68
N GLY A 177 -6.54 0.45 12.46
CA GLY A 177 -6.64 -0.75 11.61
C GLY A 177 -5.80 -0.63 10.36
N VAL A 178 -5.50 -1.78 9.77
CA VAL A 178 -4.80 -1.90 8.49
C VAL A 178 -5.56 -2.83 7.54
N ALA A 179 -5.59 -2.48 6.25
CA ALA A 179 -6.08 -3.37 5.21
C ALA A 179 -4.95 -3.67 4.21
N PHE A 180 -4.66 -4.96 4.02
CA PHE A 180 -3.68 -5.46 3.07
C PHE A 180 -4.39 -6.05 1.85
N THR A 181 -4.17 -5.49 0.67
CA THR A 181 -4.75 -5.98 -0.58
C THR A 181 -3.68 -6.66 -1.43
N CYS A 182 -3.74 -7.99 -1.55
CA CYS A 182 -2.75 -8.79 -2.30
C CYS A 182 -1.30 -8.41 -1.96
N ALA A 183 -1.00 -8.19 -0.69
CA ALA A 183 0.25 -7.59 -0.24
C ALA A 183 1.45 -8.53 -0.38
N ALA A 184 2.64 -7.96 -0.63
CA ALA A 184 3.90 -8.69 -0.63
C ALA A 184 4.48 -8.73 0.78
N PHE A 185 4.22 -9.78 1.54
CA PHE A 185 4.70 -9.93 2.92
C PHE A 185 6.13 -10.43 3.04
N TYR A 186 6.67 -11.02 1.96
CA TYR A 186 7.99 -11.67 1.90
C TYR A 186 8.79 -11.26 0.67
N PRO A 187 9.18 -9.98 0.52
CA PRO A 187 9.89 -9.51 -0.67
C PRO A 187 11.16 -10.31 -0.99
N ASN A 188 11.90 -10.76 0.05
CA ASN A 188 13.10 -11.56 -0.16
C ASN A 188 12.81 -12.92 -0.83
N SER A 189 11.60 -13.47 -0.67
CA SER A 189 11.21 -14.73 -1.29
C SER A 189 11.13 -14.67 -2.82
N ILE A 190 10.96 -13.47 -3.39
CA ILE A 190 10.95 -13.23 -4.84
C ILE A 190 12.25 -13.74 -5.48
N ALA A 191 13.38 -13.69 -4.76
CA ALA A 191 14.66 -14.23 -5.24
C ALA A 191 14.62 -15.71 -5.62
N ASN A 192 13.65 -16.47 -5.10
CA ASN A 192 13.45 -17.87 -5.34
C ASN A 192 12.51 -18.16 -6.55
N PHE A 193 11.91 -17.13 -7.14
CA PHE A 193 11.07 -17.33 -8.32
C PHE A 193 11.92 -17.81 -9.50
N PRO A 194 11.41 -18.72 -10.33
CA PRO A 194 12.15 -19.29 -11.48
C PRO A 194 12.26 -18.29 -12.63
N VAL A 195 12.63 -17.06 -12.32
CA VAL A 195 12.81 -15.94 -13.25
C VAL A 195 14.24 -15.44 -13.15
N HIS A 196 14.94 -15.37 -14.29
CA HIS A 196 16.36 -14.98 -14.34
C HIS A 196 16.68 -13.67 -13.58
N LEU A 197 15.76 -12.71 -13.59
CA LEU A 197 15.93 -11.40 -12.96
C LEU A 197 15.49 -11.31 -11.48
N ALA A 198 14.96 -12.39 -10.90
CA ALA A 198 14.39 -12.39 -9.56
C ALA A 198 15.38 -11.91 -8.49
N LYS A 199 16.62 -12.41 -8.49
CA LYS A 199 17.67 -11.97 -7.57
C LYS A 199 18.11 -10.53 -7.80
N THR A 200 18.19 -10.08 -9.04
CA THR A 200 18.49 -8.69 -9.39
C THR A 200 17.38 -7.76 -8.87
N TYR A 201 16.14 -8.18 -9.00
CA TYR A 201 14.98 -7.45 -8.51
C TYR A 201 15.02 -7.26 -6.98
N VAL A 202 15.20 -8.33 -6.23
CA VAL A 202 15.36 -8.26 -4.76
C VAL A 202 16.58 -7.40 -4.38
N GLY A 203 17.66 -7.51 -5.13
CA GLY A 203 18.86 -6.68 -4.91
C GLY A 203 18.61 -5.17 -4.95
N LEU A 204 17.50 -4.69 -5.57
CA LEU A 204 17.16 -3.27 -5.65
C LEU A 204 16.92 -2.64 -4.28
N PHE A 205 16.32 -3.38 -3.36
CA PHE A 205 16.12 -2.93 -1.98
C PHE A 205 17.43 -2.54 -1.32
N TYR A 206 18.51 -3.18 -1.72
CA TYR A 206 19.83 -3.16 -1.09
C TYR A 206 20.89 -2.48 -1.97
N GLY A 207 20.49 -1.55 -2.84
CA GLY A 207 21.41 -0.80 -3.70
C GLY A 207 22.06 -1.66 -4.81
N GLY A 208 21.42 -2.75 -5.22
CA GLY A 208 21.94 -3.66 -6.23
C GLY A 208 23.03 -4.62 -5.72
N ALA A 209 23.12 -4.81 -4.41
CA ALA A 209 24.06 -5.75 -3.79
C ALA A 209 23.82 -7.18 -4.28
N LYS A 210 24.89 -7.90 -4.64
CA LYS A 210 24.81 -9.32 -5.05
C LYS A 210 24.67 -10.25 -3.86
N LYS A 211 25.20 -9.85 -2.70
CA LYS A 211 25.12 -10.56 -1.41
C LYS A 211 24.35 -9.67 -0.46
N TYR A 212 23.04 -9.68 -0.56
CA TYR A 212 22.16 -8.82 0.22
C TYR A 212 21.69 -9.44 1.53
N GLU A 213 21.95 -10.74 1.74
CA GLU A 213 21.51 -11.46 2.92
C GLU A 213 22.15 -10.94 4.22
N THR A 214 23.30 -10.26 4.10
CA THR A 214 24.00 -9.61 5.22
C THR A 214 23.68 -8.12 5.35
N HIS A 215 22.81 -7.59 4.47
CA HIS A 215 22.48 -6.15 4.50
C HIS A 215 21.66 -5.80 5.74
N LYS A 216 21.90 -4.60 6.31
CA LYS A 216 21.25 -4.18 7.57
C LYS A 216 19.73 -4.25 7.55
N TYR A 217 19.07 -4.07 6.38
CA TYR A 217 17.61 -4.14 6.23
C TYR A 217 17.08 -5.53 5.89
N TYR A 218 17.93 -6.50 5.53
CA TYR A 218 17.51 -7.79 4.98
C TYR A 218 16.45 -8.50 5.83
N LYS A 219 16.67 -8.54 7.14
CA LYS A 219 15.75 -9.24 8.05
C LYS A 219 14.41 -8.55 8.17
N SER A 220 14.40 -7.21 8.25
CA SER A 220 13.19 -6.43 8.50
C SER A 220 12.33 -6.18 7.27
N VAL A 221 12.87 -6.36 6.06
CA VAL A 221 12.11 -6.23 4.81
C VAL A 221 10.99 -7.27 4.74
N ASP A 222 11.20 -8.50 5.18
CA ASP A 222 10.13 -9.50 5.29
C ASP A 222 9.29 -9.24 6.54
N ILE A 223 8.05 -8.83 6.36
CA ILE A 223 7.14 -8.35 7.42
C ILE A 223 6.95 -9.40 8.54
N ILE A 224 6.93 -10.67 8.19
CA ILE A 224 6.76 -11.76 9.16
C ILE A 224 7.89 -11.83 10.23
N ASN A 225 9.06 -11.29 9.92
CA ASN A 225 10.20 -11.27 10.86
C ASN A 225 10.07 -10.18 11.93
N ASN A 226 9.08 -9.29 11.77
CA ASN A 226 8.89 -8.15 12.65
C ASN A 226 7.82 -8.43 13.73
N LYS A 227 7.55 -7.46 14.58
CA LYS A 227 6.62 -7.57 15.72
C LYS A 227 5.15 -7.43 15.27
N VAL A 228 4.68 -8.33 14.37
CA VAL A 228 3.31 -8.30 13.81
C VAL A 228 2.21 -8.43 14.87
N GLU A 229 2.52 -8.97 16.05
CA GLU A 229 1.63 -9.04 17.19
C GLU A 229 1.30 -7.67 17.81
N LYS A 230 2.04 -6.63 17.42
CA LYS A 230 1.80 -5.24 17.83
C LYS A 230 1.04 -4.43 16.77
N PHE A 231 0.70 -5.03 15.65
CA PHE A 231 -0.07 -4.35 14.61
C PHE A 231 -1.50 -4.05 15.11
N PRO A 232 -2.13 -2.97 14.62
CA PRO A 232 -3.56 -2.79 14.82
C PRO A 232 -4.33 -3.94 14.19
N PRO A 233 -5.65 -4.10 14.47
CA PRO A 233 -6.52 -5.05 13.78
C PRO A 233 -6.29 -5.07 12.27
N MET A 234 -6.25 -6.28 11.68
CA MET A 234 -5.86 -6.49 10.30
C MET A 234 -7.01 -7.02 9.46
N PHE A 235 -7.24 -6.43 8.30
CA PHE A 235 -8.03 -7.00 7.21
C PHE A 235 -7.06 -7.44 6.12
N VAL A 236 -7.14 -8.71 5.72
CA VAL A 236 -6.24 -9.31 4.72
C VAL A 236 -7.09 -9.75 3.53
N ASN A 237 -6.85 -9.16 2.38
CA ASN A 237 -7.51 -9.53 1.13
C ASN A 237 -6.53 -10.15 0.15
N SER A 238 -6.96 -11.21 -0.53
CA SER A 238 -6.32 -11.79 -1.70
C SER A 238 -7.38 -12.52 -2.54
N CYS A 239 -7.00 -13.28 -3.56
CA CYS A 239 -7.94 -14.08 -4.33
C CYS A 239 -7.26 -15.33 -4.94
N PHE A 240 -8.08 -16.22 -5.49
CA PHE A 240 -7.61 -17.51 -6.03
C PHE A 240 -6.60 -17.42 -7.18
N ASN A 241 -6.63 -16.36 -8.00
CA ASN A 241 -5.67 -16.10 -9.09
C ASN A 241 -4.60 -15.06 -8.75
N ASP A 242 -4.49 -14.62 -7.49
CA ASP A 242 -3.43 -13.70 -7.10
C ASP A 242 -2.06 -14.37 -7.21
N MET A 243 -1.13 -13.72 -7.90
CA MET A 243 0.25 -14.21 -8.02
C MET A 243 0.98 -14.25 -6.68
N LEU A 244 0.56 -13.41 -5.71
CA LEU A 244 1.11 -13.35 -4.34
C LEU A 244 0.26 -14.11 -3.32
N LYS A 245 -0.73 -14.93 -3.74
CA LYS A 245 -1.53 -15.71 -2.78
C LYS A 245 -0.69 -16.61 -1.88
N GLY A 246 0.44 -17.10 -2.37
CA GLY A 246 1.38 -17.88 -1.57
C GLY A 246 1.99 -17.07 -0.42
N ASP A 247 2.28 -15.79 -0.64
CA ASP A 247 2.73 -14.86 0.40
C ASP A 247 1.61 -14.61 1.42
N THR A 248 0.39 -14.37 0.95
CA THR A 248 -0.79 -14.20 1.82
C THR A 248 -1.01 -15.42 2.69
N ASN A 249 -1.00 -16.64 2.12
CA ASN A 249 -1.19 -17.88 2.88
C ASN A 249 -0.11 -18.05 3.97
N ARG A 250 1.17 -17.82 3.65
CA ARG A 250 2.27 -17.86 4.62
C ARG A 250 2.11 -16.82 5.73
N PHE A 251 1.60 -15.65 5.41
CA PHE A 251 1.33 -14.61 6.40
C PHE A 251 0.20 -15.04 7.35
N ILE A 252 -0.90 -15.56 6.81
CA ILE A 252 -2.02 -16.12 7.57
C ILE A 252 -1.55 -17.25 8.49
N GLU A 253 -0.77 -18.22 7.98
CA GLU A 253 -0.18 -19.29 8.78
C GLU A 253 0.68 -18.77 9.95
N CYS A 254 1.38 -17.63 9.73
CA CYS A 254 2.13 -16.99 10.81
C CYS A 254 1.22 -16.37 11.85
N LEU A 255 0.15 -15.67 11.43
CA LEU A 255 -0.83 -15.08 12.35
C LEU A 255 -1.51 -16.16 13.18
N ASP A 256 -1.96 -17.24 12.55
CA ASP A 256 -2.59 -18.39 13.22
C ASP A 256 -1.68 -19.02 14.26
N ARG A 257 -0.41 -19.30 13.89
CA ARG A 257 0.60 -19.87 14.81
C ARG A 257 0.86 -18.96 16.01
N LYS A 258 0.86 -17.63 15.79
CA LYS A 258 1.02 -16.62 16.83
C LYS A 258 -0.29 -16.30 17.56
N LYS A 259 -1.44 -16.86 17.13
CA LYS A 259 -2.78 -16.58 17.66
C LYS A 259 -3.16 -15.09 17.57
N ILE A 260 -2.76 -14.43 16.48
CA ILE A 260 -3.08 -13.02 16.22
C ILE A 260 -4.36 -12.97 15.40
N PRO A 261 -5.41 -12.27 15.87
CA PRO A 261 -6.69 -12.19 15.16
C PRO A 261 -6.56 -11.35 13.88
N TYR A 262 -7.27 -11.74 12.84
CA TYR A 262 -7.39 -11.02 11.57
C TYR A 262 -8.77 -11.28 10.95
N THR A 263 -9.19 -10.41 10.03
CA THR A 263 -10.33 -10.63 9.14
C THR A 263 -9.81 -10.97 7.75
N LEU A 264 -10.28 -12.08 7.17
CA LEU A 264 -9.87 -12.55 5.85
C LEU A 264 -10.99 -12.35 4.83
N ASP A 265 -10.64 -11.74 3.68
CA ASP A 265 -11.47 -11.74 2.48
C ASP A 265 -10.69 -12.43 1.34
N PHE A 266 -11.08 -13.68 1.06
CA PHE A 266 -10.41 -14.52 0.05
C PHE A 266 -11.43 -15.20 -0.83
N PRO A 267 -12.08 -14.46 -1.77
CA PRO A 267 -13.09 -15.03 -2.64
C PRO A 267 -12.51 -16.13 -3.54
N THR A 268 -13.29 -17.19 -3.73
CA THR A 268 -12.97 -18.34 -4.56
C THR A 268 -13.48 -18.17 -5.98
N SER A 269 -13.06 -19.06 -6.91
CA SER A 269 -13.49 -19.00 -8.31
C SER A 269 -14.99 -19.17 -8.50
N ASP A 270 -15.65 -19.92 -7.60
CA ASP A 270 -17.06 -20.26 -7.71
C ASP A 270 -17.99 -19.13 -7.25
N GLU A 271 -17.42 -18.12 -6.57
CA GLU A 271 -18.14 -16.95 -6.04
C GLU A 271 -18.11 -15.75 -6.98
N CYS A 272 -17.51 -15.89 -8.18
CA CYS A 272 -17.10 -14.76 -8.99
C CYS A 272 -17.49 -14.87 -10.45
N GLU A 273 -18.07 -13.80 -10.98
CA GLU A 273 -18.34 -13.65 -12.41
C GLU A 273 -17.08 -13.23 -13.18
N ASN A 274 -16.27 -12.37 -12.57
CA ASN A 274 -15.04 -11.86 -13.17
C ASN A 274 -13.83 -12.73 -12.79
N LYS A 275 -12.88 -12.83 -13.71
CA LYS A 275 -11.61 -13.51 -13.48
C LYS A 275 -10.71 -12.63 -12.59
N MET A 276 -10.98 -12.61 -11.29
CA MET A 276 -10.17 -11.86 -10.33
C MET A 276 -8.72 -12.34 -10.34
N GLY A 277 -7.81 -11.38 -10.31
CA GLY A 277 -6.38 -11.59 -10.23
C GLY A 277 -5.74 -10.64 -9.22
N HIS A 278 -4.43 -10.49 -9.33
CA HIS A 278 -3.66 -9.62 -8.45
C HIS A 278 -4.25 -8.20 -8.38
N VAL A 279 -4.49 -7.71 -7.17
CA VAL A 279 -5.04 -6.38 -6.81
C VAL A 279 -6.35 -6.00 -7.53
N TYR A 280 -7.22 -6.98 -7.83
CA TYR A 280 -8.48 -6.77 -8.57
C TYR A 280 -9.34 -5.64 -8.01
N ALA A 281 -9.42 -5.52 -6.67
CA ALA A 281 -10.22 -4.51 -5.99
C ALA A 281 -9.72 -3.08 -6.26
N VAL A 282 -8.40 -2.91 -6.46
CA VAL A 282 -7.76 -1.64 -6.81
C VAL A 282 -7.90 -1.35 -8.31
N LEU A 283 -7.79 -2.40 -9.14
CA LEU A 283 -7.82 -2.25 -10.60
C LEU A 283 -9.20 -1.92 -11.16
N TYR A 284 -10.29 -2.42 -10.54
CA TYR A 284 -11.66 -2.29 -11.04
C TYR A 284 -12.65 -1.92 -9.94
N PRO A 285 -12.39 -0.81 -9.17
CA PRO A 285 -13.06 -0.56 -7.89
C PRO A 285 -14.58 -0.36 -7.99
N GLU A 286 -15.08 0.25 -9.07
CA GLU A 286 -16.51 0.51 -9.29
C GLU A 286 -17.08 -0.25 -10.50
N ASP A 287 -16.25 -1.03 -11.20
CA ASP A 287 -16.67 -1.76 -12.42
C ASP A 287 -17.02 -3.23 -12.14
N TRP A 288 -16.36 -3.86 -11.15
CA TRP A 288 -16.61 -5.25 -10.78
C TRP A 288 -17.36 -5.34 -9.45
N GLU A 289 -18.39 -6.19 -9.40
CA GLU A 289 -19.16 -6.40 -8.16
C GLU A 289 -18.30 -7.03 -7.03
N GLU A 290 -17.36 -7.88 -7.39
CA GLU A 290 -16.39 -8.46 -6.44
C GLU A 290 -15.49 -7.37 -5.82
N SER A 291 -15.05 -6.41 -6.64
CA SER A 291 -14.25 -5.29 -6.16
C SER A 291 -15.04 -4.41 -5.20
N LYS A 292 -16.28 -4.05 -5.55
CA LYS A 292 -17.18 -3.28 -4.68
C LYS A 292 -17.40 -3.98 -3.35
N LYS A 293 -17.70 -5.30 -3.36
CA LYS A 293 -17.89 -6.10 -2.14
C LYS A 293 -16.63 -6.09 -1.25
N THR A 294 -15.44 -6.24 -1.83
CA THR A 294 -14.19 -6.19 -1.06
C THR A 294 -13.94 -4.80 -0.47
N ILE A 295 -14.20 -3.74 -1.24
CA ILE A 295 -14.07 -2.35 -0.76
C ILE A 295 -15.10 -2.07 0.36
N ASP A 296 -16.34 -2.55 0.20
CA ASP A 296 -17.38 -2.43 1.24
C ASP A 296 -16.95 -3.13 2.53
N LYS A 297 -16.50 -4.38 2.47
CA LYS A 297 -15.97 -5.13 3.62
C LYS A 297 -14.78 -4.42 4.27
N THR A 298 -13.87 -3.85 3.47
CA THR A 298 -12.74 -3.07 3.99
C THR A 298 -13.23 -1.85 4.79
N CYS A 299 -14.18 -1.10 4.23
CA CYS A 299 -14.74 0.07 4.90
C CYS A 299 -15.57 -0.29 6.14
N GLU A 300 -16.34 -1.38 6.08
CA GLU A 300 -17.09 -1.92 7.23
C GLU A 300 -16.13 -2.33 8.35
N PHE A 301 -15.06 -3.07 8.01
CA PHE A 301 -14.02 -3.43 8.96
C PHE A 301 -13.43 -2.18 9.65
N PHE A 302 -13.08 -1.13 8.91
CA PHE A 302 -12.56 0.11 9.50
C PHE A 302 -13.60 0.80 10.39
N LYS A 303 -14.87 0.87 9.99
CA LYS A 303 -15.96 1.43 10.81
C LYS A 303 -16.16 0.66 12.12
N GLU A 304 -16.01 -0.65 12.11
CA GLU A 304 -16.05 -1.47 13.33
C GLU A 304 -14.92 -1.13 14.31
N GLN A 305 -13.71 -0.77 13.80
CA GLN A 305 -12.60 -0.38 14.66
C GLN A 305 -12.75 1.05 15.24
N MET A 306 -13.55 1.92 14.61
CA MET A 306 -13.84 3.26 15.16
C MET A 306 -14.55 3.20 16.51
N ASN A 307 -15.36 2.17 16.73
CA ASN A 307 -16.21 2.01 17.91
C ASN A 307 -15.51 1.24 19.06
N LYS A 308 -14.27 0.86 18.87
CA LYS A 308 -13.41 0.20 19.88
C LYS A 308 -12.33 1.16 20.38
#